data_245d2e4998065facdc748762aa660026
#
_entry.id   245d2e4998065facdc748762aa660026
#
_cell.length_a   1.000
_cell.length_b   1.000
_cell.length_c   1.000
_cell.angle_alpha   90.00
_cell.angle_beta   90.00
_cell.angle_gamma   90.00
#
_symmetry.space_group_name_H-M   'P 1'
#
loop_
_entity.id
_entity.type
_entity.pdbx_description
1 polymer ?
#
loop_
_entity_poly.entity_id
_entity_poly.type
_entity_poly.pdbx_seq_one_letter_code
_entity_poly.pdbx_strand_id
1 'polypeptide(L)'
;IFKNLIMRSKIVAGNWKMNNDVKATKKLVKGIRKSIKKLPLENTRVIVSPTFVNLSTAIKRVEKSKVEVVAQNMHQAINGAFTGEVSASMLKSIGVKTVILGHSERRSLFGETDEVLTEKVNAALENGLEIIFCFGELLEDRKAENHFKVVESQLSNALFHLETIAWNQIVLAYEPVWAIGTGETASPEQAQEMHAFIRNLLQEK
;
A
#
# COMPACT_ATOMS: atom_id res chain seq x y z
N ILE A 1 19.12 30.11 6.81
CA ILE A 1 19.25 28.92 5.93
C ILE A 1 17.86 28.30 5.90
N PHE A 2 17.10 28.59 4.85
CA PHE A 2 15.78 27.96 4.66
C PHE A 2 16.02 26.48 4.36
N LYS A 3 15.72 25.56 5.33
CA LYS A 3 15.51 24.16 5.00
C LYS A 3 14.37 24.11 3.98
N ASN A 4 14.67 23.75 2.75
CA ASN A 4 13.64 23.40 1.77
C ASN A 4 12.74 22.35 2.42
N LEU A 5 11.57 22.74 2.87
CA LEU A 5 10.50 21.84 3.25
C LEU A 5 10.13 21.08 1.97
N ILE A 6 10.71 19.92 1.79
CA ILE A 6 10.27 19.00 0.73
C ILE A 6 8.82 18.69 1.04
N MET A 7 7.91 19.35 0.30
CA MET A 7 6.49 19.09 0.45
C MET A 7 6.23 17.63 0.07
N ARG A 8 5.66 16.85 1.00
CA ARG A 8 5.30 15.46 0.76
C ARG A 8 4.30 15.37 -0.38
N SER A 9 4.48 14.41 -1.28
CA SER A 9 3.49 14.11 -2.30
C SER A 9 2.20 13.63 -1.67
N LYS A 10 1.09 14.15 -2.16
CA LYS A 10 -0.23 13.62 -1.83
C LYS A 10 -0.45 12.34 -2.64
N ILE A 11 -1.06 11.33 -2.05
CA ILE A 11 -1.37 10.07 -2.72
C ILE A 11 -2.87 9.80 -2.58
N VAL A 12 -3.55 9.63 -3.70
CA VAL A 12 -4.93 9.16 -3.75
C VAL A 12 -4.90 7.76 -4.36
N ALA A 13 -5.00 6.74 -3.51
CA ALA A 13 -4.91 5.35 -3.90
C ALA A 13 -6.26 4.64 -3.76
N GLY A 14 -6.71 4.01 -4.84
CA GLY A 14 -7.91 3.18 -4.85
C GLY A 14 -7.57 1.69 -4.91
N ASN A 15 -7.68 1.01 -3.77
CA ASN A 15 -7.62 -0.45 -3.73
C ASN A 15 -8.99 -1.01 -4.17
N TRP A 16 -9.01 -1.68 -5.32
CA TRP A 16 -10.27 -2.22 -5.87
C TRP A 16 -10.66 -3.55 -5.24
N LYS A 17 -9.78 -4.11 -4.41
CA LYS A 17 -9.98 -5.41 -3.78
C LYS A 17 -10.35 -6.47 -4.84
N MET A 18 -11.22 -7.43 -4.53
CA MET A 18 -11.67 -8.46 -5.46
C MET A 18 -12.91 -8.00 -6.25
N ASN A 19 -12.75 -6.88 -6.98
CA ASN A 19 -13.83 -6.33 -7.80
C ASN A 19 -13.34 -6.07 -9.23
N ASN A 20 -14.32 -5.92 -10.13
CA ASN A 20 -14.18 -5.60 -11.55
C ASN A 20 -13.60 -6.74 -12.40
N ASP A 21 -14.34 -7.13 -13.42
CA ASP A 21 -13.86 -7.92 -14.53
C ASP A 21 -13.03 -7.04 -15.52
N VAL A 22 -12.55 -7.63 -16.59
CA VAL A 22 -11.76 -6.92 -17.61
C VAL A 22 -12.54 -5.77 -18.26
N LYS A 23 -13.86 -5.94 -18.49
CA LYS A 23 -14.71 -4.93 -19.12
C LYS A 23 -14.95 -3.75 -18.18
N ALA A 24 -15.27 -4.02 -16.93
CA ALA A 24 -15.44 -3.02 -15.88
C ALA A 24 -14.14 -2.26 -15.61
N THR A 25 -13.00 -2.96 -15.54
CA THR A 25 -11.66 -2.38 -15.39
C THR A 25 -11.38 -1.38 -16.52
N LYS A 26 -11.60 -1.76 -17.78
CA LYS A 26 -11.42 -0.85 -18.93
C LYS A 26 -12.28 0.40 -18.82
N LYS A 27 -13.53 0.25 -18.41
CA LYS A 27 -14.49 1.36 -18.25
C LYS A 27 -14.05 2.30 -17.12
N LEU A 28 -13.71 1.73 -15.96
CA LEU A 28 -13.33 2.50 -14.77
C LEU A 28 -12.03 3.29 -14.99
N VAL A 29 -10.98 2.65 -15.51
CA VAL A 29 -9.71 3.32 -15.83
C VAL A 29 -9.94 4.47 -16.83
N LYS A 30 -10.76 4.24 -17.87
CA LYS A 30 -11.11 5.31 -18.84
C LYS A 30 -11.79 6.49 -18.13
N GLY A 31 -12.72 6.22 -17.22
CA GLY A 31 -13.41 7.24 -16.43
C GLY A 31 -12.45 8.06 -15.58
N ILE A 32 -11.60 7.39 -14.80
CA ILE A 32 -10.59 8.02 -13.94
C ILE A 32 -9.67 8.92 -14.77
N ARG A 33 -9.09 8.40 -15.87
CA ARG A 33 -8.23 9.20 -16.77
C ARG A 33 -8.91 10.46 -17.28
N LYS A 34 -10.21 10.36 -17.67
CA LYS A 34 -10.98 11.50 -18.13
C LYS A 34 -11.17 12.54 -17.03
N SER A 35 -11.46 12.11 -15.82
CA SER A 35 -11.68 12.99 -14.67
C SER A 35 -10.40 13.71 -14.26
N ILE A 36 -9.29 13.00 -14.10
CA ILE A 36 -8.04 13.59 -13.64
C ILE A 36 -7.39 14.53 -14.67
N LYS A 37 -7.66 14.33 -15.96
CA LYS A 37 -7.11 15.20 -17.02
C LYS A 37 -7.44 16.68 -16.83
N LYS A 38 -8.55 16.97 -16.12
CA LYS A 38 -9.05 18.32 -15.86
C LYS A 38 -8.62 18.87 -14.49
N LEU A 39 -7.91 18.08 -13.68
CA LEU A 39 -7.53 18.45 -12.32
C LEU A 39 -6.08 18.96 -12.27
N PRO A 40 -5.80 19.98 -11.46
CA PRO A 40 -4.44 20.41 -11.16
C PRO A 40 -3.84 19.36 -10.19
N LEU A 41 -3.13 18.37 -10.73
CA LEU A 41 -2.47 17.31 -9.96
C LEU A 41 -1.03 17.70 -9.63
N GLU A 42 -0.83 18.90 -9.07
CA GLU A 42 0.47 19.32 -8.58
C GLU A 42 0.83 18.51 -7.33
N ASN A 43 1.98 17.84 -7.37
CA ASN A 43 2.48 17.02 -6.28
C ASN A 43 1.46 15.98 -5.76
N THR A 44 0.62 15.43 -6.68
CA THR A 44 -0.40 14.42 -6.33
C THR A 44 -0.28 13.21 -7.23
N ARG A 45 -0.05 12.04 -6.63
CA ARG A 45 -0.09 10.74 -7.31
C ARG A 45 -1.51 10.19 -7.28
N VAL A 46 -1.96 9.61 -8.38
CA VAL A 46 -3.26 8.93 -8.48
C VAL A 46 -3.00 7.45 -8.80
N ILE A 47 -3.34 6.59 -7.86
CA ILE A 47 -3.03 5.17 -7.89
C ILE A 47 -4.32 4.35 -7.97
N VAL A 48 -4.30 3.31 -8.81
CA VAL A 48 -5.36 2.28 -8.85
C VAL A 48 -4.74 0.91 -8.67
N SER A 49 -5.37 0.07 -7.85
CA SER A 49 -4.91 -1.28 -7.56
C SER A 49 -5.96 -2.32 -7.96
N PRO A 50 -5.95 -2.77 -9.23
CA PRO A 50 -6.84 -3.84 -9.69
C PRO A 50 -6.32 -5.22 -9.28
N THR A 51 -7.16 -6.25 -9.43
CA THR A 51 -6.76 -7.66 -9.26
C THR A 51 -5.67 -8.06 -10.25
N PHE A 52 -4.91 -9.13 -9.94
CA PHE A 52 -3.81 -9.64 -10.80
C PHE A 52 -4.24 -9.87 -12.25
N VAL A 53 -5.41 -10.48 -12.47
CA VAL A 53 -5.95 -10.77 -13.81
C VAL A 53 -6.17 -9.49 -14.65
N ASN A 54 -6.31 -8.36 -14.01
CA ASN A 54 -6.60 -7.08 -14.65
C ASN A 54 -5.37 -6.14 -14.78
N LEU A 55 -4.23 -6.47 -14.15
CA LEU A 55 -3.05 -5.59 -14.13
C LEU A 55 -2.59 -5.20 -15.54
N SER A 56 -2.31 -6.18 -16.41
CA SER A 56 -1.86 -5.90 -17.77
C SER A 56 -2.86 -5.04 -18.56
N THR A 57 -4.17 -5.28 -18.35
CA THR A 57 -5.22 -4.48 -18.99
C THR A 57 -5.21 -3.04 -18.47
N ALA A 58 -5.09 -2.85 -17.16
CA ALA A 58 -5.05 -1.52 -16.55
C ALA A 58 -3.81 -0.75 -16.99
N ILE A 59 -2.63 -1.39 -16.94
CA ILE A 59 -1.36 -0.78 -17.37
C ILE A 59 -1.43 -0.25 -18.79
N LYS A 60 -1.87 -1.09 -19.75
CA LYS A 60 -2.06 -0.64 -21.14
C LYS A 60 -3.03 0.52 -21.26
N ARG A 61 -4.03 0.61 -20.38
CA ARG A 61 -5.04 1.67 -20.42
C ARG A 61 -4.61 2.97 -19.77
N VAL A 62 -3.64 2.94 -18.85
CA VAL A 62 -3.11 4.17 -18.22
C VAL A 62 -1.92 4.76 -18.98
N GLU A 63 -1.39 4.11 -19.98
CA GLU A 63 -0.32 4.65 -20.82
C GLU A 63 -0.58 6.11 -21.19
N LYS A 64 0.46 6.94 -21.10
CA LYS A 64 0.39 8.39 -21.36
C LYS A 64 -0.62 9.14 -20.46
N SER A 65 -0.86 8.64 -19.24
CA SER A 65 -1.65 9.34 -18.22
C SER A 65 -0.88 9.46 -16.93
N LYS A 66 -1.41 10.25 -15.98
CA LYS A 66 -0.85 10.41 -14.62
C LYS A 66 -1.39 9.36 -13.62
N VAL A 67 -2.08 8.32 -14.10
CA VAL A 67 -2.56 7.22 -13.24
C VAL A 67 -1.50 6.16 -13.16
N GLU A 68 -1.19 5.74 -11.94
CA GLU A 68 -0.31 4.63 -11.65
C GLU A 68 -1.12 3.36 -11.38
N VAL A 69 -0.61 2.20 -11.81
CA VAL A 69 -1.22 0.90 -11.53
C VAL A 69 -0.30 0.14 -10.60
N VAL A 70 -0.84 -0.32 -9.47
CA VAL A 70 -0.09 -1.06 -8.45
C VAL A 70 -0.70 -2.43 -8.23
N ALA A 71 0.11 -3.40 -7.79
CA ALA A 71 -0.38 -4.73 -7.43
C ALA A 71 -0.94 -4.75 -6.01
N GLN A 72 -1.94 -5.60 -5.76
CA GLN A 72 -2.59 -5.75 -4.44
C GLN A 72 -1.80 -6.62 -3.47
N ASN A 73 -0.85 -7.41 -3.97
CA ASN A 73 -0.01 -8.34 -3.23
C ASN A 73 1.11 -8.88 -4.12
N MET A 74 2.05 -9.61 -3.53
CA MET A 74 3.01 -10.51 -4.22
C MET A 74 3.43 -11.62 -3.28
N HIS A 75 3.98 -12.69 -3.83
CA HIS A 75 4.65 -13.74 -3.06
C HIS A 75 6.11 -13.35 -2.77
N GLN A 76 6.65 -13.81 -1.64
CA GLN A 76 8.04 -13.51 -1.25
C GLN A 76 9.08 -14.27 -2.04
N ALA A 77 8.78 -15.48 -2.52
CA ALA A 77 9.72 -16.26 -3.32
C ALA A 77 9.87 -15.70 -4.74
N ILE A 78 11.08 -15.85 -5.29
CA ILE A 78 11.41 -15.43 -6.67
C ILE A 78 10.64 -16.27 -7.69
N ASN A 79 10.58 -17.58 -7.46
CA ASN A 79 9.86 -18.58 -8.26
C ASN A 79 9.72 -19.87 -7.43
N GLY A 80 9.04 -20.87 -7.96
CA GLY A 80 8.95 -22.19 -7.31
C GLY A 80 7.58 -22.84 -7.40
N ALA A 81 7.37 -23.86 -6.56
CA ALA A 81 6.14 -24.64 -6.50
C ALA A 81 5.08 -23.94 -5.63
N PHE A 82 4.65 -22.78 -6.06
CA PHE A 82 3.66 -21.93 -5.38
C PHE A 82 2.46 -21.70 -6.30
N THR A 83 1.70 -22.73 -6.55
CA THR A 83 0.57 -22.69 -7.48
C THR A 83 -0.41 -21.58 -7.14
N GLY A 84 -0.63 -20.66 -8.09
CA GLY A 84 -1.55 -19.53 -7.94
C GLY A 84 -0.90 -18.22 -7.48
N GLU A 85 0.36 -18.25 -7.02
CA GLU A 85 1.07 -17.07 -6.56
C GLU A 85 1.75 -16.27 -7.69
N VAL A 86 2.02 -15.00 -7.42
CA VAL A 86 2.66 -14.06 -8.35
C VAL A 86 3.89 -13.45 -7.69
N SER A 87 5.06 -13.61 -8.31
CA SER A 87 6.31 -13.06 -7.78
C SER A 87 6.56 -11.61 -8.19
N ALA A 88 7.51 -10.96 -7.52
CA ALA A 88 7.95 -9.60 -7.84
C ALA A 88 8.42 -9.48 -9.30
N SER A 89 9.19 -10.46 -9.80
CA SER A 89 9.70 -10.46 -11.17
C SER A 89 8.56 -10.55 -12.21
N MET A 90 7.51 -11.34 -11.94
CA MET A 90 6.31 -11.41 -12.79
C MET A 90 5.59 -10.06 -12.83
N LEU A 91 5.44 -9.37 -11.71
CA LEU A 91 4.85 -8.04 -11.65
C LEU A 91 5.67 -7.02 -12.44
N LYS A 92 6.98 -7.02 -12.29
CA LYS A 92 7.88 -6.15 -13.07
C LYS A 92 7.80 -6.39 -14.56
N SER A 93 7.69 -7.65 -14.98
CA SER A 93 7.62 -8.02 -16.41
C SER A 93 6.47 -7.39 -17.16
N ILE A 94 5.38 -7.06 -16.46
CA ILE A 94 4.23 -6.37 -17.02
C ILE A 94 4.21 -4.86 -16.75
N GLY A 95 5.27 -4.31 -16.11
CA GLY A 95 5.42 -2.88 -15.87
C GLY A 95 4.89 -2.35 -14.54
N VAL A 96 4.55 -3.23 -13.58
CA VAL A 96 4.23 -2.83 -12.20
C VAL A 96 5.49 -2.33 -11.52
N LYS A 97 5.39 -1.22 -10.80
CA LYS A 97 6.51 -0.60 -10.06
C LYS A 97 6.26 -0.52 -8.56
N THR A 98 5.03 -0.73 -8.13
CA THR A 98 4.61 -0.57 -6.75
C THR A 98 3.67 -1.71 -6.35
N VAL A 99 3.79 -2.20 -5.12
CA VAL A 99 2.95 -3.27 -4.56
C VAL A 99 2.39 -2.85 -3.21
N ILE A 100 1.15 -3.25 -2.92
CA ILE A 100 0.54 -3.15 -1.60
C ILE A 100 0.91 -4.41 -0.82
N LEU A 101 1.43 -4.25 0.40
CA LEU A 101 1.75 -5.34 1.32
C LEU A 101 1.11 -5.07 2.69
N GLY A 102 0.73 -6.13 3.40
CA GLY A 102 0.24 -6.05 4.76
C GLY A 102 -1.20 -5.54 4.93
N HIS A 103 -1.99 -5.45 3.86
CA HIS A 103 -3.38 -5.03 3.95
C HIS A 103 -4.14 -5.87 4.98
N SER A 104 -5.00 -5.23 5.78
CA SER A 104 -5.71 -5.85 6.90
C SER A 104 -6.47 -7.13 6.52
N GLU A 105 -7.11 -7.17 5.36
CA GLU A 105 -7.79 -8.37 4.85
C GLU A 105 -6.81 -9.55 4.67
N ARG A 106 -5.57 -9.29 4.26
CA ARG A 106 -4.58 -10.36 4.08
C ARG A 106 -4.02 -10.86 5.40
N ARG A 107 -3.85 -9.97 6.36
CA ARG A 107 -3.48 -10.34 7.74
C ARG A 107 -4.56 -11.21 8.37
N SER A 108 -5.83 -10.80 8.30
CA SER A 108 -6.94 -11.45 9.00
C SER A 108 -7.50 -12.68 8.29
N LEU A 109 -7.62 -12.67 6.95
CA LEU A 109 -8.29 -13.72 6.18
C LEU A 109 -7.31 -14.72 5.54
N PHE A 110 -6.07 -14.33 5.31
CA PHE A 110 -5.07 -15.14 4.63
C PHE A 110 -3.85 -15.46 5.50
N GLY A 111 -3.87 -15.07 6.78
CA GLY A 111 -2.84 -15.41 7.75
C GLY A 111 -1.47 -14.79 7.46
N GLU A 112 -1.40 -13.63 6.81
CA GLU A 112 -0.14 -12.93 6.60
C GLU A 112 0.39 -12.37 7.94
N THR A 113 1.43 -12.99 8.46
CA THR A 113 2.14 -12.55 9.68
C THR A 113 3.19 -11.49 9.36
N ASP A 114 3.72 -10.83 10.40
CA ASP A 114 4.79 -9.84 10.22
C ASP A 114 6.07 -10.47 9.66
N GLU A 115 6.35 -11.75 10.00
CA GLU A 115 7.49 -12.51 9.44
C GLU A 115 7.34 -12.69 7.93
N VAL A 116 6.18 -13.14 7.47
CA VAL A 116 5.87 -13.28 6.03
C VAL A 116 5.96 -11.94 5.34
N LEU A 117 5.51 -10.87 6.00
CA LEU A 117 5.57 -9.51 5.45
C LEU A 117 7.00 -8.99 5.38
N THR A 118 7.86 -9.33 6.35
CA THR A 118 9.31 -9.05 6.30
C THR A 118 9.92 -9.65 5.03
N GLU A 119 9.65 -10.93 4.76
CA GLU A 119 10.13 -11.62 3.56
C GLU A 119 9.61 -10.94 2.27
N LYS A 120 8.33 -10.57 2.23
CA LYS A 120 7.73 -9.87 1.09
C LYS A 120 8.33 -8.49 0.87
N VAL A 121 8.57 -7.74 1.93
CA VAL A 121 9.21 -6.42 1.89
C VAL A 121 10.61 -6.54 1.30
N ASN A 122 11.44 -7.47 1.80
CA ASN A 122 12.78 -7.71 1.28
C ASN A 122 12.75 -8.09 -0.20
N ALA A 123 11.90 -9.05 -0.59
CA ALA A 123 11.76 -9.47 -1.99
C ALA A 123 11.28 -8.34 -2.91
N ALA A 124 10.38 -7.46 -2.45
CA ALA A 124 9.95 -6.29 -3.20
C ALA A 124 11.10 -5.29 -3.43
N LEU A 125 11.84 -4.95 -2.37
CA LEU A 125 12.97 -4.02 -2.42
C LEU A 125 14.11 -4.56 -3.29
N GLU A 126 14.50 -5.82 -3.16
CA GLU A 126 15.49 -6.49 -3.99
C GLU A 126 15.12 -6.43 -5.48
N ASN A 127 13.85 -6.44 -5.79
CA ASN A 127 13.36 -6.28 -7.15
C ASN A 127 13.11 -4.82 -7.56
N GLY A 128 13.42 -3.85 -6.70
CA GLY A 128 13.26 -2.42 -6.98
C GLY A 128 11.79 -1.98 -7.10
N LEU A 129 10.88 -2.66 -6.40
CA LEU A 129 9.49 -2.24 -6.29
C LEU A 129 9.35 -1.25 -5.13
N GLU A 130 8.57 -0.20 -5.33
CA GLU A 130 8.04 0.62 -4.25
C GLU A 130 6.96 -0.17 -3.49
N ILE A 131 6.84 0.08 -2.20
CA ILE A 131 5.91 -0.62 -1.32
C ILE A 131 4.92 0.38 -0.72
N ILE A 132 3.63 0.08 -0.80
CA ILE A 132 2.61 0.69 0.05
C ILE A 132 2.36 -0.32 1.18
N PHE A 133 2.95 -0.06 2.34
CA PHE A 133 2.86 -0.96 3.49
C PHE A 133 1.68 -0.58 4.36
N CYS A 134 0.70 -1.49 4.45
CA CYS A 134 -0.51 -1.35 5.23
C CYS A 134 -0.34 -1.95 6.63
N PHE A 135 -0.82 -1.24 7.62
CA PHE A 135 -0.80 -1.65 9.03
C PHE A 135 -1.87 -0.90 9.81
N GLY A 136 -2.25 -1.45 10.95
CA GLY A 136 -3.23 -0.83 11.82
C GLY A 136 -3.83 -1.81 12.82
N GLU A 137 -4.51 -1.26 13.80
CA GLU A 137 -5.08 -1.99 14.92
C GLU A 137 -6.54 -2.39 14.68
N LEU A 138 -6.98 -3.43 15.41
CA LEU A 138 -8.37 -3.85 15.50
C LEU A 138 -9.13 -3.01 16.54
N LEU A 139 -10.46 -3.11 16.54
CA LEU A 139 -11.31 -2.41 17.50
C LEU A 139 -11.03 -2.82 18.96
N GLU A 140 -10.72 -4.09 19.16
CA GLU A 140 -10.40 -4.64 20.48
C GLU A 140 -9.12 -4.01 21.02
N ASP A 141 -8.09 -3.86 20.19
CA ASP A 141 -6.85 -3.20 20.55
C ASP A 141 -7.07 -1.72 20.90
N ARG A 142 -7.93 -1.04 20.13
CA ARG A 142 -8.27 0.35 20.38
C ARG A 142 -9.01 0.53 21.70
N LYS A 143 -9.97 -0.34 22.01
CA LYS A 143 -10.72 -0.33 23.27
C LYS A 143 -9.86 -0.67 24.47
N ALA A 144 -8.86 -1.51 24.29
CA ALA A 144 -7.88 -1.89 25.32
C ALA A 144 -6.73 -0.88 25.46
N GLU A 145 -6.77 0.25 24.76
CA GLU A 145 -5.69 1.26 24.72
C GLU A 145 -4.32 0.68 24.27
N ASN A 146 -4.34 -0.43 23.54
CA ASN A 146 -3.15 -1.16 23.10
C ASN A 146 -2.75 -0.84 21.64
N HIS A 147 -3.49 0.04 20.97
CA HIS A 147 -3.34 0.37 19.55
C HIS A 147 -1.94 0.89 19.18
N PHE A 148 -1.31 1.69 20.03
CA PHE A 148 0.06 2.16 19.80
C PHE A 148 1.06 1.01 19.76
N LYS A 149 0.98 0.10 20.74
CA LYS A 149 1.86 -1.07 20.82
C LYS A 149 1.67 -2.02 19.63
N VAL A 150 0.44 -2.22 19.17
CA VAL A 150 0.15 -3.04 17.99
C VAL A 150 0.78 -2.43 16.75
N VAL A 151 0.60 -1.13 16.52
CA VAL A 151 1.18 -0.42 15.38
C VAL A 151 2.70 -0.41 15.44
N GLU A 152 3.29 -0.15 16.60
CA GLU A 152 4.73 -0.23 16.81
C GLU A 152 5.28 -1.62 16.50
N SER A 153 4.62 -2.68 17.00
CA SER A 153 5.02 -4.06 16.74
C SER A 153 5.00 -4.41 15.25
N GLN A 154 3.92 -4.06 14.54
CA GLN A 154 3.79 -4.31 13.10
C GLN A 154 4.88 -3.61 12.29
N LEU A 155 5.21 -2.36 12.62
CA LEU A 155 6.27 -1.61 11.95
C LEU A 155 7.66 -2.14 12.31
N SER A 156 7.90 -2.42 13.59
CA SER A 156 9.20 -2.90 14.06
C SER A 156 9.53 -4.27 13.48
N ASN A 157 8.59 -5.19 13.52
CA ASN A 157 8.81 -6.55 13.03
C ASN A 157 9.04 -6.58 11.51
N ALA A 158 8.25 -5.82 10.75
CA ALA A 158 8.27 -5.91 9.30
C ALA A 158 9.27 -4.95 8.62
N LEU A 159 9.65 -3.83 9.25
CA LEU A 159 10.38 -2.76 8.55
C LEU A 159 11.66 -2.28 9.27
N PHE A 160 11.78 -2.40 10.60
CA PHE A 160 12.88 -1.74 11.31
C PHE A 160 14.25 -2.43 11.15
N HIS A 161 14.31 -3.56 10.49
CA HIS A 161 15.56 -4.18 10.05
C HIS A 161 16.16 -3.48 8.81
N LEU A 162 15.40 -2.64 8.14
CA LEU A 162 15.80 -2.01 6.89
C LEU A 162 16.78 -0.85 7.11
N GLU A 163 17.73 -0.71 6.19
CA GLU A 163 18.60 0.45 6.14
C GLU A 163 17.85 1.72 5.71
N THR A 164 18.33 2.88 6.14
CA THR A 164 17.69 4.19 5.89
C THR A 164 17.36 4.44 4.42
N ILE A 165 18.21 4.00 3.50
CA ILE A 165 17.99 4.22 2.06
C ILE A 165 16.75 3.50 1.52
N ALA A 166 16.41 2.35 2.08
CA ALA A 166 15.26 1.56 1.66
C ALA A 166 13.92 2.27 1.93
N TRP A 167 13.89 3.13 2.94
CA TRP A 167 12.69 3.89 3.30
C TRP A 167 12.22 4.86 2.21
N ASN A 168 13.10 5.23 1.27
CA ASN A 168 12.71 6.02 0.10
C ASN A 168 11.76 5.28 -0.85
N GLN A 169 11.64 3.96 -0.72
CA GLN A 169 10.76 3.11 -1.52
C GLN A 169 9.52 2.65 -0.73
N ILE A 170 9.27 3.19 0.47
CA ILE A 170 8.17 2.76 1.33
C ILE A 170 7.21 3.91 1.58
N VAL A 171 5.94 3.67 1.29
CA VAL A 171 4.81 4.50 1.69
C VAL A 171 4.09 3.79 2.83
N LEU A 172 4.00 4.42 3.97
CA LEU A 172 3.27 3.90 5.12
C LEU A 172 1.78 4.23 4.99
N ALA A 173 0.93 3.21 5.00
CA ALA A 173 -0.51 3.32 4.90
C ALA A 173 -1.17 2.80 6.19
N TYR A 174 -1.38 3.71 7.14
CA TYR A 174 -2.11 3.39 8.36
C TYR A 174 -3.60 3.20 8.05
N GLU A 175 -4.14 2.09 8.49
CA GLU A 175 -5.55 1.73 8.35
C GLU A 175 -6.16 1.53 9.75
N PRO A 176 -7.09 2.38 10.23
CA PRO A 176 -7.90 2.03 11.40
C PRO A 176 -8.84 0.88 11.00
N VAL A 177 -8.39 -0.38 11.20
CA VAL A 177 -9.06 -1.58 10.65
C VAL A 177 -10.52 -1.65 11.10
N TRP A 178 -10.81 -1.21 12.31
CA TRP A 178 -12.15 -1.12 12.89
C TRP A 178 -13.09 -0.14 12.17
N ALA A 179 -12.55 0.78 11.37
CA ALA A 179 -13.35 1.72 10.57
C ALA A 179 -13.52 1.28 9.11
N ILE A 180 -12.96 0.11 8.70
CA ILE A 180 -13.04 -0.37 7.32
C ILE A 180 -14.28 -1.25 7.15
N GLY A 181 -15.31 -0.71 6.47
CA GLY A 181 -16.51 -1.48 6.11
C GLY A 181 -17.41 -1.88 7.29
N THR A 182 -17.21 -1.29 8.45
CA THR A 182 -17.98 -1.60 9.68
C THR A 182 -19.12 -0.63 9.95
N GLY A 183 -19.14 0.52 9.26
CA GLY A 183 -20.03 1.64 9.56
C GLY A 183 -19.47 2.61 10.62
N GLU A 184 -18.40 2.23 11.31
CA GLU A 184 -17.67 3.12 12.21
C GLU A 184 -16.77 4.07 11.40
N THR A 185 -16.45 5.22 11.96
CA THR A 185 -15.60 6.22 11.33
C THR A 185 -14.57 6.74 12.34
N ALA A 186 -13.30 6.70 11.97
CA ALA A 186 -12.25 7.33 12.75
C ALA A 186 -12.40 8.87 12.70
N SER A 187 -12.31 9.53 13.86
CA SER A 187 -12.29 10.99 13.89
C SER A 187 -10.97 11.55 13.34
N PRO A 188 -10.96 12.81 12.88
CA PRO A 188 -9.71 13.48 12.50
C PRO A 188 -8.66 13.49 13.60
N GLU A 189 -9.08 13.61 14.87
CA GLU A 189 -8.20 13.63 16.04
C GLU A 189 -7.55 12.26 16.25
N GLN A 190 -8.31 11.17 16.12
CA GLN A 190 -7.81 9.79 16.21
C GLN A 190 -6.80 9.51 15.09
N ALA A 191 -7.10 9.95 13.88
CA ALA A 191 -6.17 9.81 12.77
C ALA A 191 -4.88 10.62 13.00
N GLN A 192 -5.00 11.87 13.49
CA GLN A 192 -3.87 12.73 13.79
C GLN A 192 -3.00 12.18 14.92
N GLU A 193 -3.61 11.64 15.96
CA GLU A 193 -2.93 10.98 17.08
C GLU A 193 -2.01 9.85 16.58
N MET A 194 -2.56 8.93 15.79
CA MET A 194 -1.78 7.82 15.22
C MET A 194 -0.71 8.29 14.25
N HIS A 195 -1.00 9.27 13.39
CA HIS A 195 0.02 9.83 12.49
C HIS A 195 1.14 10.53 13.24
N ALA A 196 0.86 11.20 14.36
CA ALA A 196 1.88 11.82 15.19
C ALA A 196 2.75 10.76 15.88
N PHE A 197 2.11 9.72 16.46
CA PHE A 197 2.82 8.60 17.06
C PHE A 197 3.76 7.90 16.07
N ILE A 198 3.26 7.53 14.88
CA ILE A 198 4.07 6.88 13.84
C ILE A 198 5.26 7.75 13.44
N ARG A 199 5.08 9.07 13.29
CA ARG A 199 6.20 9.97 12.94
C ARG A 199 7.25 10.05 14.03
N ASN A 200 6.86 10.10 15.30
CA ASN A 200 7.79 10.10 16.41
C ASN A 200 8.57 8.80 16.46
N LEU A 201 7.89 7.66 16.35
CA LEU A 201 8.50 6.34 16.31
C LEU A 201 9.57 6.22 15.20
N LEU A 202 9.29 6.77 14.02
CA LEU A 202 10.24 6.76 12.89
C LEU A 202 11.41 7.75 13.06
N GLN A 203 11.29 8.76 13.91
CA GLN A 203 12.39 9.70 14.20
C GLN A 203 13.37 9.15 15.23
N GLU A 204 12.90 8.25 16.08
CA GLU A 204 13.71 7.60 17.11
C GLU A 204 14.52 6.42 16.56
N LYS A 205 14.17 5.94 15.37
CA LYS A 205 14.83 4.87 14.62
C LYS A 205 15.94 5.39 13.72
#